data_7be59348ad75af08b14d0c25a2691270
#
_entry.id   7be59348ad75af08b14d0c25a2691270
#
_cell.length_a   1.000
_cell.length_b   1.000
_cell.length_c   1.000
_cell.angle_alpha   90.00
_cell.angle_beta   90.00
_cell.angle_gamma   90.00
#
_symmetry.space_group_name_H-M   'P 1'
#
loop_
_entity.id
_entity.type
_entity.pdbx_description
1 polymer ?
#
loop_
_entity_poly.entity_id
_entity_poly.type
_entity_poly.pdbx_seq_one_letter_code
_entity_poly.pdbx_strand_id
1 'polypeptide(L)'
;MKELNQAEVTKLLAEGTIGRLGCVDHGEPYVVPINYFFEDGKIYSHSLPGHKIDLLRANPRACLQVDEIENGFEWRSVLAFGNYQEIRSPDERRAALSKLLTRFPLLTPVESVMAVDGSGADNIVYCIRVDRITGVAEGKGLQNIALVLN
;
A
#
# COMPACT_ATOMS: atom_id res chain seq x y z
N MET A 1 17.82 -11.42 -10.18
CA MET A 1 17.15 -10.29 -9.51
C MET A 1 18.17 -9.37 -8.90
N LYS A 2 17.93 -8.09 -9.02
CA LYS A 2 18.78 -7.04 -8.46
C LYS A 2 18.06 -6.39 -7.28
N GLU A 3 18.78 -6.14 -6.19
CA GLU A 3 18.25 -5.37 -5.07
C GLU A 3 18.19 -3.88 -5.42
N LEU A 4 17.08 -3.24 -5.05
CA LEU A 4 16.92 -1.80 -5.19
C LEU A 4 17.49 -1.10 -3.95
N ASN A 5 18.08 0.09 -4.15
CA ASN A 5 18.57 0.89 -3.04
C ASN A 5 17.41 1.63 -2.33
N GLN A 6 17.71 2.25 -1.20
CA GLN A 6 16.69 2.92 -0.39
C GLN A 6 16.00 4.08 -1.13
N ALA A 7 16.72 4.82 -1.94
CA ALA A 7 16.13 5.91 -2.73
C ALA A 7 15.13 5.38 -3.76
N GLU A 8 15.48 4.29 -4.44
CA GLU A 8 14.61 3.65 -5.44
C GLU A 8 13.34 3.07 -4.81
N VAL A 9 13.45 2.36 -3.68
CA VAL A 9 12.29 1.76 -3.01
C VAL A 9 11.36 2.82 -2.43
N THR A 10 11.91 3.88 -1.85
CA THR A 10 11.12 4.98 -1.30
C THR A 10 10.36 5.72 -2.40
N LYS A 11 11.03 5.98 -3.52
CA LYS A 11 10.42 6.66 -4.67
C LYS A 11 9.26 5.83 -5.25
N LEU A 12 9.47 4.53 -5.47
CA LEU A 12 8.44 3.65 -6.04
C LEU A 12 7.24 3.57 -5.10
N LEU A 13 7.48 3.42 -3.81
CA LEU A 13 6.41 3.39 -2.80
C LEU A 13 5.64 4.71 -2.76
N ALA A 14 6.33 5.84 -2.81
CA ALA A 14 5.69 7.17 -2.77
C ALA A 14 4.89 7.51 -4.03
N GLU A 15 5.34 7.06 -5.19
CA GLU A 15 4.67 7.32 -6.46
C GLU A 15 3.51 6.35 -6.74
N GLY A 16 3.51 5.18 -6.11
CA GLY A 16 2.45 4.19 -6.27
C GLY A 16 1.12 4.68 -5.75
N THR A 17 0.03 4.18 -6.32
CA THR A 17 -1.34 4.54 -5.95
C THR A 17 -2.14 3.35 -5.46
N ILE A 18 -1.84 2.17 -5.99
CA ILE A 18 -2.47 0.91 -5.62
C ILE A 18 -1.38 -0.03 -5.16
N GLY A 19 -1.59 -0.65 -4.01
CA GLY A 19 -0.73 -1.69 -3.50
C GLY A 19 -1.53 -2.91 -3.10
N ARG A 20 -0.84 -4.01 -2.87
CA ARG A 20 -1.45 -5.24 -2.37
C ARG A 20 -1.06 -5.38 -0.91
N LEU A 21 -2.06 -5.24 -0.06
CA LEU A 21 -1.89 -5.36 1.38
C LEU A 21 -1.96 -6.83 1.78
N GLY A 22 -0.90 -7.30 2.42
CA GLY A 22 -0.81 -8.65 2.95
C GLY A 22 -0.95 -8.64 4.47
N CYS A 23 -1.76 -9.54 4.99
CA CYS A 23 -1.91 -9.77 6.42
C CYS A 23 -2.15 -11.26 6.69
N VAL A 24 -2.23 -11.65 7.95
CA VAL A 24 -2.29 -13.06 8.35
C VAL A 24 -3.48 -13.31 9.26
N ASP A 25 -4.27 -14.33 8.90
CA ASP A 25 -5.39 -14.80 9.69
C ASP A 25 -5.07 -16.24 10.17
N HIS A 26 -4.74 -16.40 11.46
CA HIS A 26 -4.44 -17.71 12.07
C HIS A 26 -3.43 -18.53 11.24
N GLY A 27 -2.39 -17.85 10.74
CA GLY A 27 -1.37 -18.49 9.90
C GLY A 27 -1.72 -18.53 8.42
N GLU A 28 -2.93 -18.18 8.03
CA GLU A 28 -3.36 -18.12 6.63
C GLU A 28 -3.07 -16.75 6.03
N PRO A 29 -2.27 -16.66 4.96
CA PRO A 29 -2.03 -15.37 4.28
C PRO A 29 -3.29 -14.85 3.61
N TYR A 30 -3.48 -13.52 3.69
CA TYR A 30 -4.58 -12.83 3.04
C TYR A 30 -4.01 -11.62 2.30
N VAL A 31 -4.38 -11.43 1.03
CA VAL A 31 -3.87 -10.34 0.19
C VAL A 31 -5.05 -9.66 -0.50
N VAL A 32 -5.07 -8.33 -0.47
CA VAL A 32 -6.13 -7.53 -1.08
C VAL A 32 -5.55 -6.23 -1.64
N PRO A 33 -6.00 -5.76 -2.82
CA PRO A 33 -5.57 -4.45 -3.31
C PRO A 33 -6.18 -3.32 -2.49
N ILE A 34 -5.39 -2.27 -2.26
CA ILE A 34 -5.83 -1.05 -1.59
C ILE A 34 -5.31 0.17 -2.34
N ASN A 35 -6.05 1.27 -2.25
CA ASN A 35 -5.55 2.59 -2.58
C ASN A 35 -4.82 3.15 -1.36
N TYR A 36 -3.73 3.86 -1.58
CA TYR A 36 -2.93 4.37 -0.47
C TYR A 36 -2.16 5.63 -0.86
N PHE A 37 -1.64 6.33 0.13
CA PHE A 37 -0.51 7.23 -0.03
C PHE A 37 0.54 6.97 1.05
N PHE A 38 1.79 7.29 0.74
CA PHE A 38 2.91 7.11 1.64
C PHE A 38 3.49 8.48 2.01
N GLU A 39 3.59 8.75 3.30
CA GLU A 39 4.11 10.02 3.83
C GLU A 39 4.67 9.81 5.24
N ASP A 40 5.85 10.35 5.49
CA ASP A 40 6.47 10.31 6.82
C ASP A 40 6.59 8.90 7.43
N GLY A 41 6.97 7.93 6.61
CA GLY A 41 7.16 6.56 7.06
C GLY A 41 5.86 5.79 7.30
N LYS A 42 4.73 6.32 6.85
CA LYS A 42 3.42 5.70 7.05
C LYS A 42 2.67 5.53 5.74
N ILE A 43 2.05 4.38 5.59
CA ILE A 43 1.11 4.11 4.50
C ILE A 43 -0.28 4.39 5.03
N TYR A 44 -0.99 5.32 4.38
CA TYR A 44 -2.35 5.72 4.77
C TYR A 44 -3.36 5.14 3.81
N SER A 45 -4.46 4.66 4.36
CA SER A 45 -5.60 4.17 3.58
C SER A 45 -6.89 4.28 4.39
N HIS A 46 -7.99 3.91 3.77
CA HIS A 46 -9.28 3.85 4.46
C HIS A 46 -10.10 2.67 3.95
N SER A 47 -11.05 2.24 4.74
CA SER A 47 -11.89 1.09 4.42
C SER A 47 -13.19 1.13 5.19
N LEU A 48 -14.23 0.55 4.63
CA LEU A 48 -15.40 0.15 5.40
C LEU A 48 -15.01 -1.01 6.33
N PRO A 49 -15.76 -1.23 7.43
CA PRO A 49 -15.62 -2.43 8.22
C PRO A 49 -15.72 -3.68 7.35
N GLY A 50 -14.88 -4.66 7.61
CA GLY A 50 -14.84 -5.89 6.83
C GLY A 50 -13.71 -6.80 7.26
N HIS A 51 -13.49 -7.87 6.50
CA HIS A 51 -12.54 -8.92 6.83
C HIS A 51 -11.11 -8.39 7.01
N LYS A 52 -10.66 -7.55 6.09
CA LYS A 52 -9.33 -6.91 6.16
C LYS A 52 -9.10 -6.21 7.49
N ILE A 53 -10.07 -5.41 7.92
CA ILE A 53 -9.97 -4.65 9.18
C ILE A 53 -9.98 -5.60 10.38
N ASP A 54 -10.83 -6.61 10.36
CA ASP A 54 -10.88 -7.60 11.44
C ASP A 54 -9.54 -8.32 11.60
N LEU A 55 -8.91 -8.70 10.49
CA LEU A 55 -7.59 -9.33 10.50
C LEU A 55 -6.52 -8.42 11.08
N LEU A 56 -6.49 -7.16 10.64
CA LEU A 56 -5.50 -6.18 11.07
C LEU A 56 -5.67 -5.78 12.54
N ARG A 57 -6.90 -5.75 13.04
CA ARG A 57 -7.16 -5.54 14.47
C ARG A 57 -6.69 -6.71 15.32
N ALA A 58 -6.86 -7.94 14.83
CA ALA A 58 -6.41 -9.13 15.53
C ALA A 58 -4.89 -9.31 15.48
N ASN A 59 -4.28 -9.02 14.33
CA ASN A 59 -2.84 -9.08 14.12
C ASN A 59 -2.40 -7.87 13.30
N PRO A 60 -1.78 -6.85 13.94
CA PRO A 60 -1.44 -5.62 13.24
C PRO A 60 -0.28 -5.73 12.26
N ARG A 61 0.47 -6.83 12.26
CA ARG A 61 1.58 -6.99 11.34
C ARG A 61 1.10 -7.14 9.90
N ALA A 62 1.62 -6.30 9.01
CA ALA A 62 1.19 -6.25 7.62
C ALA A 62 2.37 -5.95 6.70
N CYS A 63 2.19 -6.23 5.41
CA CYS A 63 3.08 -5.75 4.38
C CYS A 63 2.29 -5.19 3.21
N LEU A 64 2.86 -4.20 2.53
CA LEU A 64 2.31 -3.66 1.30
C LEU A 64 3.30 -3.94 0.17
N GLN A 65 2.81 -4.55 -0.90
CA GLN A 65 3.59 -4.76 -2.12
C GLN A 65 3.12 -3.76 -3.16
N VAL A 66 4.09 -3.06 -3.78
CA VAL A 66 3.85 -2.13 -4.88
C VAL A 66 4.83 -2.47 -5.99
N ASP A 67 4.38 -2.43 -7.23
CA ASP A 67 5.23 -2.77 -8.36
C ASP A 67 5.06 -1.83 -9.54
N GLU A 68 6.06 -1.88 -10.42
CA GLU A 68 6.00 -1.38 -11.80
C GLU A 68 6.37 -2.54 -12.71
N ILE A 69 5.45 -2.95 -13.55
CA ILE A 69 5.64 -4.07 -14.45
C ILE A 69 5.55 -3.57 -15.88
N GLU A 70 6.69 -3.58 -16.60
CA GLU A 70 6.72 -3.26 -18.03
C GLU A 70 6.33 -4.48 -18.85
N ASN A 71 6.94 -5.63 -18.51
CA ASN A 71 6.66 -6.91 -19.14
C ASN A 71 7.17 -8.05 -18.24
N GLY A 72 7.10 -9.29 -18.69
CA GLY A 72 7.54 -10.44 -17.90
C GLY A 72 9.04 -10.47 -17.55
N PHE A 73 9.85 -9.64 -18.18
CA PHE A 73 11.31 -9.59 -17.98
C PHE A 73 11.79 -8.28 -17.36
N GLU A 74 10.93 -7.27 -17.30
CA GLU A 74 11.28 -5.94 -16.79
C GLU A 74 10.24 -5.49 -15.78
N TRP A 75 10.59 -5.55 -14.51
CA TRP A 75 9.71 -5.14 -13.43
C TRP A 75 10.51 -4.74 -12.19
N ARG A 76 9.88 -3.96 -11.35
CA ARG A 76 10.39 -3.60 -10.03
C ARG A 76 9.28 -3.85 -9.01
N SER A 77 9.65 -4.39 -7.86
CA SER A 77 8.72 -4.68 -6.78
C SER A 77 9.29 -4.23 -5.44
N VAL A 78 8.46 -3.60 -4.65
CA VAL A 78 8.80 -3.11 -3.31
C VAL A 78 7.87 -3.74 -2.29
N LEU A 79 8.45 -4.17 -1.16
CA LEU A 79 7.70 -4.63 0.01
C LEU A 79 7.97 -3.67 1.17
N ALA A 80 6.91 -3.12 1.73
CA ALA A 80 6.96 -2.30 2.93
C ALA A 80 6.29 -3.07 4.07
N PHE A 81 7.05 -3.30 5.15
CA PHE A 81 6.56 -4.02 6.32
C PHE A 81 6.29 -3.05 7.46
N GLY A 82 5.21 -3.26 8.18
CA GLY A 82 4.88 -2.41 9.30
C GLY A 82 3.68 -2.89 10.10
N ASN A 83 3.24 -2.04 11.02
CA ASN A 83 2.14 -2.34 11.91
C ASN A 83 0.94 -1.42 11.66
N TYR A 84 -0.23 -2.02 11.61
CA TYR A 84 -1.51 -1.34 11.49
C TYR A 84 -1.82 -0.51 12.73
N GLN A 85 -2.34 0.69 12.49
CA GLN A 85 -2.85 1.58 13.53
C GLN A 85 -4.04 2.36 13.00
N GLU A 86 -5.16 2.31 13.70
CA GLU A 86 -6.32 3.15 13.36
C GLU A 86 -6.06 4.61 13.75
N ILE A 87 -6.46 5.51 12.87
CA ILE A 87 -6.37 6.95 13.12
C ILE A 87 -7.71 7.41 13.68
N ARG A 88 -7.72 7.75 14.97
CA ARG A 88 -8.94 8.11 15.70
C ARG A 88 -9.05 9.60 15.97
N SER A 89 -7.93 10.33 16.01
CA SER A 89 -7.93 11.78 16.18
C SER A 89 -8.70 12.44 15.05
N PRO A 90 -9.73 13.27 15.34
CA PRO A 90 -10.54 13.90 14.30
C PRO A 90 -9.71 14.72 13.29
N ASP A 91 -8.70 15.44 13.76
CA ASP A 91 -7.86 16.27 12.89
C ASP A 91 -6.97 15.43 11.98
N GLU A 92 -6.31 14.41 12.52
CA GLU A 92 -5.48 13.49 11.71
C GLU A 92 -6.34 12.71 10.72
N ARG A 93 -7.49 12.25 11.16
CA ARG A 93 -8.45 11.53 10.32
C ARG A 93 -8.91 12.39 9.15
N ARG A 94 -9.26 13.65 9.40
CA ARG A 94 -9.68 14.59 8.38
C ARG A 94 -8.56 14.88 7.38
N ALA A 95 -7.35 15.10 7.87
CA ALA A 95 -6.17 15.34 7.03
C ALA A 95 -5.88 14.15 6.12
N ALA A 96 -5.90 12.94 6.63
CA ALA A 96 -5.67 11.72 5.86
C ALA A 96 -6.75 11.51 4.80
N LEU A 97 -8.02 11.66 5.16
CA LEU A 97 -9.14 11.55 4.21
C LEU A 97 -9.05 12.58 3.10
N SER A 98 -8.71 13.83 3.44
CA SER A 98 -8.56 14.90 2.45
C SER A 98 -7.49 14.54 1.41
N LYS A 99 -6.34 14.02 1.85
CA LYS A 99 -5.26 13.60 0.95
C LYS A 99 -5.68 12.41 0.08
N LEU A 100 -6.35 11.42 0.66
CA LEU A 100 -6.85 10.27 -0.08
C LEU A 100 -7.85 10.69 -1.16
N LEU A 101 -8.79 11.56 -0.84
CA LEU A 101 -9.80 12.04 -1.78
C LEU A 101 -9.19 12.93 -2.89
N THR A 102 -8.16 13.70 -2.57
CA THR A 102 -7.43 14.48 -3.58
C THR A 102 -6.68 13.59 -4.55
N ARG A 103 -6.05 12.54 -4.04
CA ARG A 103 -5.26 11.59 -4.84
C ARG A 103 -6.14 10.65 -5.66
N PHE A 104 -7.32 10.30 -5.13
CA PHE A 104 -8.28 9.41 -5.76
C PHE A 104 -9.63 10.11 -5.95
N PRO A 105 -9.73 11.02 -6.95
CA PRO A 105 -10.94 11.83 -7.12
C PRO A 105 -12.15 11.04 -7.61
N LEU A 106 -11.94 9.85 -8.19
CA LEU A 106 -13.04 8.97 -8.62
C LEU A 106 -13.39 8.03 -7.46
N LEU A 107 -14.43 8.40 -6.73
CA LEU A 107 -14.92 7.61 -5.61
C LEU A 107 -15.81 6.46 -6.11
N THR A 108 -15.75 5.34 -5.41
CA THR A 108 -16.76 4.29 -5.59
C THR A 108 -18.13 4.83 -5.14
N PRO A 109 -19.26 4.25 -5.60
CA PRO A 109 -20.58 4.69 -5.15
C PRO A 109 -20.72 4.72 -3.63
N VAL A 110 -20.13 3.75 -2.94
CA VAL A 110 -20.15 3.68 -1.47
C VAL A 110 -19.36 4.82 -0.85
N GLU A 111 -18.16 5.07 -1.33
CA GLU A 111 -17.30 6.16 -0.86
C GLU A 111 -17.94 7.53 -1.13
N SER A 112 -18.61 7.69 -2.26
CA SER A 112 -19.32 8.92 -2.61
C SER A 112 -20.43 9.23 -1.61
N VAL A 113 -21.20 8.23 -1.21
CA VAL A 113 -22.26 8.37 -0.22
C VAL A 113 -21.66 8.80 1.12
N MET A 114 -20.58 8.16 1.54
CA MET A 114 -19.89 8.48 2.78
C MET A 114 -19.32 9.90 2.79
N ALA A 115 -18.76 10.34 1.67
CA ALA A 115 -18.19 11.68 1.52
C ALA A 115 -19.27 12.76 1.59
N VAL A 116 -20.43 12.53 0.98
CA VAL A 116 -21.56 13.47 0.95
C VAL A 116 -22.24 13.54 2.31
N ASP A 117 -22.40 12.41 2.95
CA ASP A 117 -23.13 12.31 4.23
C ASP A 117 -22.36 12.92 5.39
N GLY A 118 -21.05 13.11 5.24
CA GLY A 118 -20.19 13.66 6.31
C GLY A 118 -20.17 12.80 7.57
N SER A 119 -20.94 11.73 7.57
CA SER A 119 -21.03 10.84 8.72
C SER A 119 -19.74 10.10 8.95
N GLY A 120 -19.05 9.68 7.90
CA GLY A 120 -17.73 9.04 7.96
C GLY A 120 -17.51 8.04 9.12
N ALA A 121 -18.56 7.85 9.92
CA ALA A 121 -18.50 7.08 11.16
C ALA A 121 -18.11 5.62 10.91
N ASP A 122 -18.53 5.06 9.78
CA ASP A 122 -18.23 3.70 9.40
C ASP A 122 -16.96 3.59 8.55
N ASN A 123 -16.38 4.72 8.15
CA ASN A 123 -15.15 4.74 7.38
C ASN A 123 -13.95 4.69 8.31
N ILE A 124 -13.23 3.59 8.27
CA ILE A 124 -12.06 3.38 9.10
C ILE A 124 -10.85 3.95 8.37
N VAL A 125 -10.23 4.97 8.94
CA VAL A 125 -8.97 5.53 8.46
C VAL A 125 -7.85 4.90 9.26
N TYR A 126 -6.83 4.41 8.56
CA TYR A 126 -5.73 3.74 9.22
C TYR A 126 -4.41 4.05 8.54
N CYS A 127 -3.33 3.76 9.23
CA CYS A 127 -2.00 3.74 8.65
C CYS A 127 -1.28 2.43 8.98
N ILE A 128 -0.31 2.10 8.14
CA ILE A 128 0.70 1.10 8.42
C ILE A 128 1.98 1.87 8.75
N ARG A 129 2.47 1.74 9.96
CA ARG A 129 3.73 2.35 10.39
C ARG A 129 4.87 1.48 9.88
N VAL A 130 5.55 1.95 8.86
CA VAL A 130 6.57 1.18 8.15
C VAL A 130 7.87 1.14 8.95
N ASP A 131 8.39 -0.05 9.16
CA ASP A 131 9.67 -0.25 9.84
C ASP A 131 10.74 -0.88 8.96
N ARG A 132 10.37 -1.44 7.81
CA ARG A 132 11.32 -2.03 6.87
C ARG A 132 10.77 -1.96 5.45
N ILE A 133 11.63 -1.57 4.51
CA ILE A 133 11.31 -1.54 3.08
C ILE A 133 12.40 -2.29 2.33
N THR A 134 11.99 -3.23 1.48
CA THR A 134 12.90 -3.96 0.59
C THR A 134 12.39 -3.86 -0.84
N GLY A 135 13.28 -4.01 -1.79
CA GLY A 135 12.87 -3.99 -3.19
C GLY A 135 13.80 -4.79 -4.08
N VAL A 136 13.23 -5.35 -5.13
CA VAL A 136 13.95 -6.15 -6.12
C VAL A 136 13.48 -5.76 -7.52
N ALA A 137 14.34 -5.97 -8.50
CA ALA A 137 14.06 -5.69 -9.90
C ALA A 137 14.61 -6.78 -10.82
N GLU A 138 13.94 -6.98 -11.92
CA GLU A 138 14.42 -7.72 -13.09
C GLU A 138 14.44 -6.76 -14.28
N GLY A 139 15.43 -6.89 -15.17
CA GLY A 139 15.47 -6.00 -16.32
C GLY A 139 16.73 -6.14 -17.15
N LYS A 140 17.29 -5.01 -17.56
CA LYS A 140 18.40 -4.91 -18.52
C LYS A 140 19.61 -5.80 -18.23
N GLY A 141 19.83 -6.18 -16.97
CA GLY A 141 20.92 -7.11 -16.61
C GLY A 141 20.75 -8.51 -17.20
N LEU A 142 19.53 -9.02 -17.29
CA LEU A 142 19.23 -10.31 -17.90
C LEU A 142 19.40 -10.28 -19.40
N GLN A 143 19.05 -9.19 -20.07
CA GLN A 143 19.26 -9.02 -21.50
C GLN A 143 20.75 -9.07 -21.83
N ASN A 144 21.59 -8.46 -21.01
CA ASN A 144 23.03 -8.51 -21.19
C ASN A 144 23.61 -9.92 -21.03
N ILE A 145 23.06 -10.71 -20.10
CA ILE A 145 23.46 -12.11 -19.92
C ILE A 145 23.07 -12.95 -21.14
N ALA A 146 21.86 -12.76 -21.65
CA ALA A 146 21.41 -13.45 -22.85
C ALA A 146 22.28 -13.15 -24.08
N LEU A 147 22.74 -11.90 -24.22
CA LEU A 147 23.65 -11.51 -25.30
C LEU A 147 25.06 -12.11 -25.17
N VAL A 148 25.51 -12.37 -23.96
CA VAL A 148 26.80 -12.98 -23.69
C VAL A 148 26.79 -14.50 -23.98
N LEU A 149 25.64 -15.15 -23.81
CA LEU A 149 25.46 -16.58 -24.02
C LEU A 149 25.22 -16.96 -25.51
N ASN A 150 24.95 -16.00 -26.36
CA ASN A 150 24.77 -16.14 -27.79
C ASN A 150 26.05 -15.77 -28.54
#